data_f994dd7dcc7b084560f5bdb9d6e052fb
#
_entry.id   f994dd7dcc7b084560f5bdb9d6e052fb
#
_cell.length_a   1.000
_cell.length_b   1.000
_cell.length_c   1.000
_cell.angle_alpha   90.00
_cell.angle_beta   90.00
_cell.angle_gamma   90.00
#
_symmetry.space_group_name_H-M   'P 1'
#
loop_
_entity.id
_entity.type
_entity.pdbx_description
1 polymer ?
#
loop_
_entity_poly.entity_id
_entity_poly.type
_entity_poly.pdbx_seq_one_letter_code
_entity_poly.pdbx_strand_id
1 'polypeptide(L)'
;SMPDDELLKLAENSRLSDPVVLRAQVERMLADPKSQAFTENFTGQWLDLHEIDFTSPDRNLYPEFDELLRISMVEETHRFFNQALAGDLPVSTFIDSNFAILNERMAKHYGISGVTGQSFRRVKLDEDSVRGGVLTHASVLKVTANGTTTSPVLRGAWVMENILGETIPPPPNNVPAVEPDI
;
A
#
# COMPACT_ATOMS: atom_id res chain seq x y z
N SER A 1 10.16 -11.59 12.22
CA SER A 1 9.72 -12.06 13.53
C SER A 1 10.15 -13.51 13.73
N MET A 2 10.44 -13.89 14.95
CA MET A 2 10.80 -15.27 15.29
C MET A 2 9.54 -16.13 15.44
N PRO A 3 9.60 -17.43 15.11
CA PRO A 3 8.52 -18.37 15.41
C PRO A 3 8.25 -18.40 16.92
N ASP A 4 7.00 -18.57 17.30
CA ASP A 4 6.61 -18.78 18.69
C ASP A 4 6.75 -20.24 19.13
N ASP A 5 6.61 -20.49 20.44
CA ASP A 5 6.79 -21.80 21.04
C ASP A 5 5.84 -22.85 20.46
N GLU A 6 4.64 -22.46 20.01
CA GLU A 6 3.69 -23.38 19.40
C GLU A 6 4.16 -23.84 18.02
N LEU A 7 4.64 -22.88 17.18
CA LEU A 7 5.22 -23.21 15.88
C LEU A 7 6.47 -24.09 16.03
N LEU A 8 7.34 -23.79 17.02
CA LEU A 8 8.54 -24.61 17.28
C LEU A 8 8.16 -26.04 17.65
N LYS A 9 7.21 -26.24 18.56
CA LYS A 9 6.71 -27.58 18.93
C LYS A 9 6.10 -28.34 17.76
N LEU A 10 5.34 -27.68 16.89
CA LEU A 10 4.76 -28.28 15.71
C LEU A 10 5.83 -28.67 14.68
N ALA A 11 6.88 -27.84 14.54
CA ALA A 11 8.02 -28.12 13.67
C ALA A 11 8.82 -29.34 14.18
N GLU A 12 9.15 -29.38 15.48
CA GLU A 12 9.84 -30.53 16.12
C GLU A 12 9.12 -31.85 15.89
N ASN A 13 7.79 -31.84 15.89
CA ASN A 13 6.95 -33.00 15.67
C ASN A 13 6.60 -33.21 14.17
N SER A 14 7.22 -32.48 13.24
CA SER A 14 6.97 -32.53 11.80
C SER A 14 5.50 -32.30 11.40
N ARG A 15 4.71 -31.63 12.25
CA ARG A 15 3.27 -31.39 12.05
C ARG A 15 2.99 -30.25 11.09
N LEU A 16 3.94 -29.34 10.84
CA LEU A 16 3.76 -28.21 9.90
C LEU A 16 3.69 -28.64 8.42
N SER A 17 4.05 -29.92 8.12
CA SER A 17 3.87 -30.49 6.79
C SER A 17 2.42 -30.94 6.52
N ASP A 18 1.57 -31.01 7.55
CA ASP A 18 0.14 -31.29 7.43
C ASP A 18 -0.58 -30.00 6.99
N PRO A 19 -1.25 -29.98 5.80
CA PRO A 19 -1.92 -28.77 5.31
C PRO A 19 -3.00 -28.21 6.25
N VAL A 20 -3.68 -29.06 7.00
CA VAL A 20 -4.72 -28.64 7.96
C VAL A 20 -4.09 -27.92 9.14
N VAL A 21 -2.99 -28.48 9.67
CA VAL A 21 -2.25 -27.87 10.78
C VAL A 21 -1.61 -26.56 10.33
N LEU A 22 -0.99 -26.55 9.16
CA LEU A 22 -0.37 -25.34 8.59
C LEU A 22 -1.39 -24.23 8.44
N ARG A 23 -2.55 -24.51 7.84
CA ARG A 23 -3.63 -23.53 7.68
C ARG A 23 -4.10 -22.99 9.02
N ALA A 24 -4.34 -23.83 10.01
CA ALA A 24 -4.75 -23.41 11.34
C ALA A 24 -3.71 -22.48 11.99
N GLN A 25 -2.42 -22.72 11.79
CA GLN A 25 -1.36 -21.84 12.30
C GLN A 25 -1.33 -20.51 11.55
N VAL A 26 -1.53 -20.49 10.24
CA VAL A 26 -1.62 -19.24 9.45
C VAL A 26 -2.80 -18.40 9.95
N GLU A 27 -3.98 -18.98 10.10
CA GLU A 27 -5.18 -18.29 10.61
C GLU A 27 -4.96 -17.73 12.02
N ARG A 28 -4.34 -18.53 12.91
CA ARG A 28 -3.98 -18.08 14.27
C ARG A 28 -3.03 -16.91 14.24
N MET A 29 -1.98 -16.96 13.43
CA MET A 29 -0.97 -15.90 13.34
C MET A 29 -1.53 -14.62 12.72
N LEU A 30 -2.42 -14.72 11.74
CA LEU A 30 -3.09 -13.57 11.15
C LEU A 30 -4.06 -12.90 12.14
N ALA A 31 -4.64 -13.67 13.07
CA ALA A 31 -5.49 -13.14 14.14
C ALA A 31 -4.69 -12.51 15.31
N ASP A 32 -3.38 -12.73 15.39
CA ASP A 32 -2.53 -12.13 16.43
C ASP A 32 -2.30 -10.64 16.14
N PRO A 33 -2.37 -9.74 17.13
CA PRO A 33 -2.04 -8.32 16.96
C PRO A 33 -0.66 -8.06 16.34
N LYS A 34 0.30 -8.97 16.51
CA LYS A 34 1.63 -8.90 15.90
C LYS A 34 1.61 -9.05 14.38
N SER A 35 0.50 -9.51 13.80
CA SER A 35 0.32 -9.60 12.34
C SER A 35 0.37 -8.22 11.65
N GLN A 36 0.20 -7.14 12.40
CA GLN A 36 0.41 -5.78 11.89
C GLN A 36 1.81 -5.60 11.29
N ALA A 37 2.85 -6.18 11.92
CA ALA A 37 4.22 -6.14 11.39
C ALA A 37 4.35 -6.86 10.03
N PHE A 38 3.56 -7.92 9.80
CA PHE A 38 3.46 -8.56 8.48
C PHE A 38 2.85 -7.61 7.46
N THR A 39 1.73 -6.97 7.79
CA THR A 39 1.07 -6.00 6.90
C THR A 39 2.01 -4.86 6.50
N GLU A 40 2.66 -4.23 7.47
CA GLU A 40 3.59 -3.12 7.24
C GLU A 40 4.77 -3.55 6.36
N ASN A 41 5.36 -4.71 6.65
CA ASN A 41 6.47 -5.24 5.88
C ASN A 41 6.06 -5.66 4.46
N PHE A 42 4.96 -6.38 4.33
CA PHE A 42 4.49 -6.86 3.04
C PHE A 42 4.07 -5.72 2.13
N THR A 43 3.22 -4.81 2.60
CA THR A 43 2.78 -3.66 1.78
C THR A 43 3.92 -2.69 1.52
N GLY A 44 4.85 -2.55 2.47
CA GLY A 44 6.07 -1.76 2.31
C GLY A 44 6.92 -2.22 1.15
N GLN A 45 7.09 -3.54 0.99
CA GLN A 45 7.84 -4.13 -0.11
C GLN A 45 7.02 -4.21 -1.40
N TRP A 46 5.76 -4.66 -1.32
CA TRP A 46 4.91 -4.84 -2.49
C TRP A 46 4.61 -3.51 -3.21
N LEU A 47 4.35 -2.44 -2.45
CA LEU A 47 3.92 -1.15 -2.98
C LEU A 47 5.01 -0.07 -2.89
N ASP A 48 6.25 -0.45 -2.58
CA ASP A 48 7.41 0.43 -2.40
C ASP A 48 7.18 1.55 -1.37
N LEU A 49 6.33 1.31 -0.35
CA LEU A 49 5.99 2.35 0.63
C LEU A 49 7.19 2.78 1.49
N HIS A 50 8.24 1.96 1.57
CA HIS A 50 9.49 2.31 2.23
C HIS A 50 10.24 3.44 1.51
N GLU A 51 9.91 3.69 0.22
CA GLU A 51 10.47 4.78 -0.57
C GLU A 51 9.65 6.09 -0.48
N ILE A 52 8.67 6.14 0.43
CA ILE A 52 7.79 7.32 0.57
C ILE A 52 8.56 8.63 0.80
N ASP A 53 9.75 8.55 1.38
CA ASP A 53 10.62 9.69 1.68
C ASP A 53 11.71 9.91 0.64
N PHE A 54 11.80 9.09 -0.41
CA PHE A 54 12.81 9.22 -1.46
C PHE A 54 12.70 10.56 -2.21
N THR A 55 11.49 11.05 -2.42
CA THR A 55 11.24 12.36 -3.01
C THR A 55 10.51 13.26 -2.03
N SER A 56 10.84 14.56 -2.05
CA SER A 56 10.10 15.57 -1.29
C SER A 56 9.26 16.40 -2.26
N PRO A 57 7.93 16.51 -2.04
CA PRO A 57 7.09 17.39 -2.85
C PRO A 57 7.55 18.85 -2.76
N ASP A 58 7.55 19.53 -3.89
CA ASP A 58 7.88 20.96 -3.94
C ASP A 58 6.86 21.77 -3.12
N ARG A 59 7.34 22.58 -2.19
CA ARG A 59 6.50 23.31 -1.24
C ARG A 59 5.66 24.41 -1.90
N ASN A 60 6.08 24.91 -3.05
CA ASN A 60 5.32 25.93 -3.78
C ASN A 60 4.18 25.31 -4.59
N LEU A 61 4.40 24.08 -5.10
CA LEU A 61 3.39 23.34 -5.86
C LEU A 61 2.42 22.58 -4.96
N TYR A 62 2.90 22.11 -3.81
CA TYR A 62 2.13 21.29 -2.86
C TYR A 62 2.21 21.85 -1.44
N PRO A 63 1.73 23.10 -1.21
CA PRO A 63 1.85 23.76 0.09
C PRO A 63 1.09 23.03 1.21
N GLU A 64 0.12 22.18 0.86
CA GLU A 64 -0.65 21.38 1.81
C GLU A 64 0.09 20.13 2.28
N PHE A 65 1.23 19.76 1.65
CA PHE A 65 1.97 18.57 2.06
C PHE A 65 2.68 18.82 3.38
N ASP A 66 2.33 18.03 4.37
CA ASP A 66 2.89 18.05 5.72
C ASP A 66 3.20 16.64 6.23
N GLU A 67 3.88 16.56 7.36
CA GLU A 67 4.27 15.28 7.97
C GLU A 67 3.05 14.44 8.36
N LEU A 68 1.96 15.07 8.83
CA LEU A 68 0.74 14.35 9.17
C LEU A 68 0.10 13.73 7.94
N LEU A 69 0.11 14.42 6.79
CA LEU A 69 -0.35 13.88 5.53
C LEU A 69 0.52 12.69 5.09
N ARG A 70 1.84 12.84 5.14
CA ARG A 70 2.78 11.78 4.77
C ARG A 70 2.55 10.49 5.57
N ILE A 71 2.45 10.61 6.90
CA ILE A 71 2.15 9.47 7.76
C ILE A 71 0.78 8.89 7.43
N SER A 72 -0.22 9.75 7.21
CA SER A 72 -1.58 9.31 6.94
C SER A 72 -1.71 8.57 5.59
N MET A 73 -0.91 8.93 4.57
CA MET A 73 -0.87 8.23 3.29
C MET A 73 -0.43 6.76 3.45
N VAL A 74 0.60 6.51 4.24
CA VAL A 74 1.10 5.15 4.50
C VAL A 74 0.10 4.36 5.33
N GLU A 75 -0.42 4.98 6.40
CA GLU A 75 -1.42 4.38 7.28
C GLU A 75 -2.72 4.01 6.56
N GLU A 76 -3.17 4.82 5.60
CA GLU A 76 -4.31 4.49 4.74
C GLU A 76 -4.11 3.12 4.09
N THR A 77 -2.95 2.91 3.47
CA THR A 77 -2.66 1.70 2.72
C THR A 77 -2.50 0.48 3.63
N HIS A 78 -1.80 0.61 4.76
CA HIS A 78 -1.70 -0.45 5.75
C HIS A 78 -3.06 -0.89 6.28
N ARG A 79 -3.91 0.08 6.63
CA ARG A 79 -5.25 -0.19 7.17
C ARG A 79 -6.21 -0.74 6.12
N PHE A 80 -6.08 -0.29 4.88
CA PHE A 80 -6.84 -0.84 3.75
C PHE A 80 -6.51 -2.32 3.54
N PHE A 81 -5.21 -2.66 3.54
CA PHE A 81 -4.75 -4.05 3.44
C PHE A 81 -5.28 -4.88 4.61
N ASN A 82 -5.14 -4.39 5.84
CA ASN A 82 -5.67 -5.07 7.02
C ASN A 82 -7.18 -5.30 6.94
N GLN A 83 -7.93 -4.31 6.45
CA GLN A 83 -9.38 -4.45 6.28
C GLN A 83 -9.74 -5.52 5.24
N ALA A 84 -8.99 -5.57 4.13
CA ALA A 84 -9.18 -6.59 3.11
C ALA A 84 -8.86 -8.00 3.64
N LEU A 85 -7.74 -8.12 4.37
CA LEU A 85 -7.29 -9.38 4.97
C LEU A 85 -8.27 -9.88 6.04
N ALA A 86 -8.64 -9.03 6.99
CA ALA A 86 -9.55 -9.39 8.08
C ALA A 86 -10.99 -9.68 7.60
N GLY A 87 -11.40 -9.05 6.51
CA GLY A 87 -12.72 -9.25 5.89
C GLY A 87 -12.77 -10.36 4.85
N ASP A 88 -11.65 -11.06 4.61
CA ASP A 88 -11.51 -12.05 3.53
C ASP A 88 -12.05 -11.54 2.19
N LEU A 89 -11.71 -10.27 1.87
CA LEU A 89 -12.19 -9.61 0.67
C LEU A 89 -11.47 -10.16 -0.57
N PRO A 90 -12.13 -10.19 -1.73
CA PRO A 90 -11.50 -10.66 -2.96
C PRO A 90 -10.31 -9.79 -3.36
N VAL A 91 -9.30 -10.40 -3.99
CA VAL A 91 -8.07 -9.70 -4.45
C VAL A 91 -8.39 -8.53 -5.38
N SER A 92 -9.48 -8.60 -6.15
CA SER A 92 -9.97 -7.48 -6.98
C SER A 92 -10.24 -6.20 -6.18
N THR A 93 -10.51 -6.30 -4.87
CA THR A 93 -10.66 -5.13 -3.98
C THR A 93 -9.41 -4.25 -3.97
N PHE A 94 -8.22 -4.81 -4.19
CA PHE A 94 -6.98 -4.02 -4.27
C PHE A 94 -6.89 -3.17 -5.54
N ILE A 95 -7.63 -3.53 -6.58
CA ILE A 95 -7.67 -2.77 -7.84
C ILE A 95 -8.87 -1.84 -7.87
N ASP A 96 -10.03 -2.36 -7.47
CA ASP A 96 -11.30 -1.62 -7.47
C ASP A 96 -12.04 -1.84 -6.15
N SER A 97 -12.28 -0.75 -5.44
CA SER A 97 -12.92 -0.75 -4.12
C SER A 97 -13.92 0.38 -4.02
N ASN A 98 -15.09 0.09 -3.44
CA ASN A 98 -16.12 1.07 -3.15
C ASN A 98 -15.95 1.74 -1.77
N PHE A 99 -14.76 1.61 -1.16
CA PHE A 99 -14.45 2.23 0.12
C PHE A 99 -12.97 2.64 0.18
N ALA A 100 -12.68 3.59 1.07
CA ALA A 100 -11.35 3.97 1.50
C ALA A 100 -11.27 3.95 3.04
N ILE A 101 -10.06 3.94 3.59
CA ILE A 101 -9.82 4.01 5.03
C ILE A 101 -9.17 5.35 5.34
N LEU A 102 -9.93 6.30 5.84
CA LEU A 102 -9.53 7.70 5.93
C LEU A 102 -9.62 8.24 7.36
N ASN A 103 -8.68 9.11 7.71
CA ASN A 103 -8.81 10.11 8.78
C ASN A 103 -9.20 11.47 8.16
N GLU A 104 -9.40 12.48 8.99
CA GLU A 104 -9.73 13.83 8.53
C GLU A 104 -8.68 14.41 7.57
N ARG A 105 -7.38 14.16 7.85
CA ARG A 105 -6.28 14.69 7.02
C ARG A 105 -6.29 14.11 5.62
N MET A 106 -6.52 12.78 5.50
CA MET A 106 -6.64 12.11 4.20
C MET A 106 -7.92 12.51 3.47
N ALA A 107 -9.04 12.58 4.18
CA ALA A 107 -10.32 12.99 3.59
C ALA A 107 -10.24 14.40 3.03
N LYS A 108 -9.60 15.34 3.75
CA LYS A 108 -9.34 16.70 3.27
C LYS A 108 -8.46 16.71 2.01
N HIS A 109 -7.40 15.90 1.98
CA HIS A 109 -6.52 15.76 0.83
C HIS A 109 -7.27 15.23 -0.41
N TYR A 110 -8.21 14.32 -0.19
CA TYR A 110 -9.03 13.73 -1.26
C TYR A 110 -10.27 14.54 -1.63
N GLY A 111 -10.57 15.63 -0.92
CA GLY A 111 -11.79 16.42 -1.11
C GLY A 111 -13.05 15.72 -0.64
N ILE A 112 -12.93 14.70 0.25
CA ILE A 112 -14.05 13.95 0.81
C ILE A 112 -14.52 14.63 2.09
N SER A 113 -15.80 14.98 2.15
CA SER A 113 -16.41 15.63 3.32
C SER A 113 -16.95 14.63 4.35
N GLY A 114 -17.24 15.12 5.57
CA GLY A 114 -17.92 14.33 6.61
C GLY A 114 -17.00 13.44 7.45
N VAL A 115 -15.69 13.44 7.23
CA VAL A 115 -14.72 12.72 8.04
C VAL A 115 -13.99 13.71 8.95
N THR A 116 -14.06 13.51 10.27
CA THR A 116 -13.45 14.39 11.28
C THR A 116 -12.58 13.60 12.26
N GLY A 117 -11.53 14.26 12.77
CA GLY A 117 -10.60 13.70 13.75
C GLY A 117 -9.52 12.79 13.17
N GLN A 118 -8.59 12.36 14.03
CA GLN A 118 -7.38 11.65 13.60
C GLN A 118 -7.59 10.13 13.41
N SER A 119 -8.68 9.57 13.93
CA SER A 119 -8.94 8.14 13.84
C SER A 119 -9.36 7.73 12.44
N PHE A 120 -8.69 6.73 11.89
CA PHE A 120 -9.03 6.15 10.60
C PHE A 120 -10.34 5.36 10.69
N ARG A 121 -11.15 5.48 9.64
CA ARG A 121 -12.42 4.76 9.52
C ARG A 121 -12.71 4.39 8.08
N ARG A 122 -13.51 3.36 7.89
CA ARG A 122 -14.02 2.99 6.58
C ARG A 122 -15.02 4.04 6.10
N VAL A 123 -14.76 4.59 4.92
CA VAL A 123 -15.61 5.59 4.25
C VAL A 123 -16.08 4.98 2.94
N LYS A 124 -17.39 4.98 2.71
CA LYS A 124 -17.94 4.54 1.43
C LYS A 124 -17.63 5.60 0.38
N LEU A 125 -17.13 5.17 -0.76
CA LEU A 125 -16.91 6.03 -1.92
C LEU A 125 -18.19 6.13 -2.76
N ASP A 126 -18.38 7.27 -3.42
CA ASP A 126 -19.48 7.46 -4.35
C ASP A 126 -19.25 6.62 -5.62
N GLU A 127 -20.32 6.28 -6.33
CA GLU A 127 -20.22 5.41 -7.52
C GLU A 127 -19.43 6.02 -8.69
N ASP A 128 -19.38 7.34 -8.73
CA ASP A 128 -18.61 8.12 -9.73
C ASP A 128 -17.21 8.53 -9.21
N SER A 129 -16.80 8.03 -8.05
CA SER A 129 -15.50 8.32 -7.48
C SER A 129 -14.39 7.80 -8.39
N VAL A 130 -13.42 8.66 -8.69
CA VAL A 130 -12.18 8.27 -9.37
C VAL A 130 -11.21 7.51 -8.47
N ARG A 131 -11.59 7.31 -7.20
CA ARG A 131 -10.80 6.59 -6.22
C ARG A 131 -11.40 5.23 -5.96
N GLY A 132 -10.54 4.27 -5.71
CA GLY A 132 -10.87 2.89 -5.39
C GLY A 132 -9.63 1.99 -5.56
N GLY A 133 -9.25 1.26 -4.53
CA GLY A 133 -8.09 0.39 -4.55
C GLY A 133 -6.74 1.12 -4.48
N VAL A 134 -5.65 0.33 -4.41
CA VAL A 134 -4.30 0.82 -4.11
C VAL A 134 -3.72 1.74 -5.17
N LEU A 135 -4.13 1.59 -6.43
CA LEU A 135 -3.63 2.43 -7.53
C LEU A 135 -4.02 3.91 -7.38
N THR A 136 -4.98 4.21 -6.52
CA THR A 136 -5.46 5.57 -6.25
C THR A 136 -5.06 6.07 -4.86
N HIS A 137 -4.38 5.25 -4.06
CA HIS A 137 -3.85 5.68 -2.76
C HIS A 137 -2.78 6.74 -2.93
N ALA A 138 -2.83 7.77 -2.09
CA ALA A 138 -1.87 8.87 -2.15
C ALA A 138 -0.43 8.43 -1.93
N SER A 139 -0.19 7.39 -1.11
CA SER A 139 1.12 6.77 -0.94
C SER A 139 1.68 6.23 -2.24
N VAL A 140 0.91 5.42 -2.98
CA VAL A 140 1.29 4.84 -4.27
C VAL A 140 1.51 5.93 -5.32
N LEU A 141 0.62 6.93 -5.36
CA LEU A 141 0.76 8.06 -6.26
C LEU A 141 2.02 8.87 -5.97
N LYS A 142 2.43 8.97 -4.69
CA LYS A 142 3.63 9.68 -4.26
C LYS A 142 4.92 8.92 -4.60
N VAL A 143 5.02 7.63 -4.29
CA VAL A 143 6.23 6.83 -4.58
C VAL A 143 6.49 6.70 -6.09
N THR A 144 5.47 6.87 -6.91
CA THR A 144 5.57 6.85 -8.38
C THR A 144 5.69 8.25 -9.01
N ALA A 145 6.04 9.28 -8.22
CA ALA A 145 6.21 10.67 -8.66
C ALA A 145 7.58 11.21 -8.25
N ASN A 146 8.05 12.25 -8.94
CA ASN A 146 9.36 12.86 -8.69
C ASN A 146 9.35 14.06 -7.72
N GLY A 147 8.20 14.37 -7.13
CA GLY A 147 8.02 15.51 -6.20
C GLY A 147 7.59 16.83 -6.85
N THR A 148 7.70 17.00 -8.16
CA THR A 148 7.25 18.18 -8.89
C THR A 148 6.16 17.86 -9.90
N THR A 149 6.33 16.74 -10.61
CA THR A 149 5.38 16.29 -11.66
C THR A 149 5.05 14.83 -11.48
N THR A 150 3.90 14.41 -11.99
CA THR A 150 3.59 12.99 -12.15
C THR A 150 4.31 12.44 -13.37
N SER A 151 4.80 11.21 -13.29
CA SER A 151 5.42 10.49 -14.40
C SER A 151 4.55 9.31 -14.82
N PRO A 152 3.76 9.44 -15.90
CA PRO A 152 2.95 8.31 -16.40
C PRO A 152 3.80 7.08 -16.77
N VAL A 153 5.03 7.32 -17.27
CA VAL A 153 5.95 6.24 -17.66
C VAL A 153 6.44 5.47 -16.43
N LEU A 154 6.92 6.18 -15.39
CA LEU A 154 7.35 5.53 -14.14
C LEU A 154 6.18 4.80 -13.46
N ARG A 155 4.99 5.40 -13.46
CA ARG A 155 3.81 4.75 -12.91
C ARG A 155 3.39 3.52 -13.71
N GLY A 156 3.45 3.58 -15.04
CA GLY A 156 3.20 2.42 -15.92
C GLY A 156 4.19 1.28 -15.64
N ALA A 157 5.49 1.60 -15.52
CA ALA A 157 6.54 0.67 -15.13
C ALA A 157 6.23 0.01 -13.77
N TRP A 158 5.93 0.83 -12.77
CA TRP A 158 5.58 0.36 -11.43
C TRP A 158 4.35 -0.59 -11.45
N VAL A 159 3.30 -0.26 -12.24
CA VAL A 159 2.12 -1.14 -12.38
C VAL A 159 2.50 -2.48 -13.00
N MET A 160 3.34 -2.47 -14.05
CA MET A 160 3.82 -3.71 -14.68
C MET A 160 4.55 -4.60 -13.68
N GLU A 161 5.48 -4.03 -12.92
CA GLU A 161 6.31 -4.79 -11.98
C GLU A 161 5.54 -5.21 -10.72
N ASN A 162 4.87 -4.27 -10.04
CA ASN A 162 4.32 -4.51 -8.70
C ASN A 162 2.89 -5.09 -8.71
N ILE A 163 2.12 -4.83 -9.77
CA ILE A 163 0.73 -5.33 -9.87
C ILE A 163 0.62 -6.52 -10.81
N LEU A 164 1.29 -6.46 -11.98
CA LEU A 164 1.21 -7.52 -12.97
C LEU A 164 2.34 -8.56 -12.84
N GLY A 165 3.40 -8.26 -12.08
CA GLY A 165 4.56 -9.14 -11.91
C GLY A 165 5.40 -9.31 -13.18
N GLU A 166 5.32 -8.35 -14.11
CA GLU A 166 6.05 -8.38 -15.36
C GLU A 166 7.33 -7.56 -15.28
N THR A 167 8.45 -8.17 -15.67
CA THR A 167 9.74 -7.47 -15.72
C THR A 167 9.81 -6.60 -16.97
N ILE A 168 10.12 -5.33 -16.80
CA ILE A 168 10.30 -4.41 -17.93
C ILE A 168 11.67 -4.65 -18.55
N PRO A 169 11.75 -4.89 -19.86
CA PRO A 169 13.04 -5.03 -20.52
C PRO A 169 13.82 -3.72 -20.47
N PRO A 170 15.16 -3.77 -20.30
CA PRO A 170 15.98 -2.57 -20.31
C PRO A 170 15.81 -1.82 -21.65
N PRO A 171 15.93 -0.47 -21.64
CA PRO A 171 15.83 0.31 -22.86
C PRO A 171 16.91 -0.13 -23.86
N PRO A 172 16.66 -0.08 -25.18
CA PRO A 172 17.66 -0.38 -26.19
C PRO A 172 18.93 0.47 -25.99
N ASN A 173 20.11 -0.12 -26.17
CA ASN A 173 21.40 0.52 -25.90
C ASN A 173 21.70 1.77 -26.74
N ASN A 174 20.89 2.07 -27.74
CA ASN A 174 21.06 3.19 -28.66
C ASN A 174 20.02 4.31 -28.50
N VAL A 175 19.25 4.31 -27.43
CA VAL A 175 18.39 5.45 -27.10
C VAL A 175 19.21 6.45 -26.28
N PRO A 176 19.46 7.67 -26.80
CA PRO A 176 20.14 8.70 -26.03
C PRO A 176 19.29 9.06 -24.79
N ALA A 177 19.97 9.29 -23.67
CA ALA A 177 19.30 9.77 -22.46
C ALA A 177 18.59 11.11 -22.79
N VAL A 178 17.31 11.20 -22.44
CA VAL A 178 16.60 12.48 -22.48
C VAL A 178 17.17 13.32 -21.35
N GLU A 179 17.93 14.36 -21.67
CA GLU A 179 18.38 15.33 -20.67
C GLU A 179 17.12 16.00 -20.10
N PRO A 180 16.95 16.07 -18.76
CA PRO A 180 15.85 16.84 -18.19
C PRO A 180 16.02 18.30 -18.57
N ASP A 181 14.97 18.90 -19.14
CA ASP A 181 14.92 20.33 -19.35
C ASP A 181 15.09 21.03 -17.99
N ILE A 182 16.18 21.81 -17.87
CA ILE A 182 16.56 22.57 -16.66
C ILE A 182 15.65 23.79 -16.52
#